data_0780a84af4141d5bb48112f019ffede9
#
_entry.id   0780a84af4141d5bb48112f019ffede9
#
_cell.length_a   1.000
_cell.length_b   1.000
_cell.length_c   1.000
_cell.angle_alpha   90.00
_cell.angle_beta   90.00
_cell.angle_gamma   90.00
#
_symmetry.space_group_name_H-M   'P 1'
#
loop_
_entity.id
_entity.type
_entity.pdbx_description
1 polymer ?
#
loop_
_entity_poly.entity_id
_entity_poly.type
_entity_poly.pdbx_seq_one_letter_code
_entity_poly.pdbx_strand_id
1 'polypeptide(L)'
;MSGKTTAFLPELMRFTDGQPVETAAQWAERRKEILALFETCMYGKMPEVTRESVSYAIATGAEAQTREMKITVSRGEKGTSFTVRVTLPEKPAAGMPCYIEYCPFSWFGKPLTSPNMKIAAGRGYAAIQYDPVTVASDNDLHEGAYFELYPYSEDRERQDGVLLAWAWGASRILDALEAGAGKELGIDPGMCMVAGVSRYGKSAAVAGAYDERFRVTIPSCSGAGGIAVYRTNNHGKTYDLSSLGGPEAWENDSFNEPFENLTGGEGYWFCRNFRQTKRAEDLPVDQHMLCALAAGKDRHLIVITGITSEGWNNTEGQCLAYIASQPVWDLLGAGDQNNMIIHLDGHAILPSDMEQILDYCDVHLLGKSRDEIKSDLSAMKGQLFLKHNRDRLDPAFGLFEEEEKH
;
A
#
# COMPACT_ATOMS: atom_id res chain seq x y z
N MET A 1 -18.48 23.68 12.52
CA MET A 1 -17.80 24.17 11.31
C MET A 1 -18.41 23.42 10.14
N SER A 2 -19.08 24.11 9.20
CA SER A 2 -19.72 23.45 8.07
C SER A 2 -18.61 23.08 7.08
N GLY A 3 -18.18 21.83 7.09
CA GLY A 3 -17.25 21.36 6.08
C GLY A 3 -17.83 21.61 4.69
N LYS A 4 -17.14 22.39 3.89
CA LYS A 4 -17.40 22.41 2.45
C LYS A 4 -17.08 21.02 1.96
N THR A 5 -18.11 20.23 1.73
CA THR A 5 -18.03 18.92 1.12
C THR A 5 -17.25 19.08 -0.16
N THR A 6 -16.19 18.33 -0.32
CA THR A 6 -15.58 18.07 -1.61
C THR A 6 -16.65 17.43 -2.48
N ALA A 7 -17.42 18.20 -3.19
CA ALA A 7 -18.57 17.74 -4.01
C ALA A 7 -18.17 16.71 -5.09
N PHE A 8 -16.98 16.18 -4.99
CA PHE A 8 -16.27 15.41 -5.97
C PHE A 8 -15.80 14.03 -5.44
N LEU A 9 -15.34 13.92 -4.19
CA LEU A 9 -14.95 12.65 -3.60
C LEU A 9 -16.11 12.01 -2.83
N PRO A 10 -16.25 10.68 -2.84
CA PRO A 10 -17.21 9.99 -1.97
C PRO A 10 -16.96 10.33 -0.50
N GLU A 11 -18.05 10.46 0.26
CA GLU A 11 -18.03 10.87 1.67
C GLU A 11 -17.34 9.82 2.55
N LEU A 12 -16.19 10.18 3.12
CA LEU A 12 -15.41 9.30 3.99
C LEU A 12 -16.01 9.22 5.39
N MET A 13 -16.24 10.40 6.01
CA MET A 13 -16.69 10.55 7.40
C MET A 13 -18.22 10.56 7.55
N ARG A 14 -18.92 9.80 6.71
CA ARG A 14 -20.35 9.67 6.74
C ARG A 14 -20.78 8.25 6.35
N PHE A 15 -21.70 7.67 7.11
CA PHE A 15 -22.31 6.38 6.78
C PHE A 15 -23.15 6.47 5.48
N THR A 16 -23.44 5.33 4.90
CA THR A 16 -24.28 5.23 3.70
C THR A 16 -25.70 5.79 3.91
N ASP A 17 -26.20 5.75 5.15
CA ASP A 17 -27.51 6.34 5.52
C ASP A 17 -27.45 7.85 5.80
N GLY A 18 -26.28 8.47 5.65
CA GLY A 18 -26.08 9.90 5.84
C GLY A 18 -25.70 10.34 7.26
N GLN A 19 -25.61 9.43 8.24
CA GLN A 19 -25.17 9.78 9.60
C GLN A 19 -23.67 10.09 9.64
N PRO A 20 -23.22 11.09 10.42
CA PRO A 20 -21.81 11.43 10.54
C PRO A 20 -21.03 10.37 11.33
N VAL A 21 -19.74 10.24 11.03
CA VAL A 21 -18.78 9.43 11.80
C VAL A 21 -17.97 10.38 12.68
N GLU A 22 -18.18 10.30 14.00
CA GLU A 22 -17.61 11.24 14.98
C GLU A 22 -16.79 10.54 16.07
N THR A 23 -16.82 9.21 16.11
CA THR A 23 -16.11 8.42 17.13
C THR A 23 -15.34 7.25 16.50
N ALA A 24 -14.30 6.77 17.19
CA ALA A 24 -13.55 5.59 16.77
C ALA A 24 -14.45 4.33 16.63
N ALA A 25 -15.47 4.19 17.49
CA ALA A 25 -16.42 3.09 17.40
C ALA A 25 -17.29 3.18 16.12
N GLN A 26 -17.77 4.38 15.79
CA GLN A 26 -18.51 4.60 14.54
C GLN A 26 -17.58 4.39 13.33
N TRP A 27 -16.31 4.81 13.41
CA TRP A 27 -15.36 4.51 12.36
C TRP A 27 -15.17 3.01 12.14
N ALA A 28 -15.10 2.20 13.19
CA ALA A 28 -15.01 0.75 13.05
C ALA A 28 -16.16 0.15 12.24
N GLU A 29 -17.39 0.67 12.39
CA GLU A 29 -18.53 0.24 11.57
C GLU A 29 -18.47 0.84 10.14
N ARG A 30 -18.11 2.12 10.00
CA ARG A 30 -17.95 2.73 8.68
C ARG A 30 -16.85 2.07 7.85
N ARG A 31 -15.77 1.65 8.52
CA ARG A 31 -14.69 0.88 7.89
C ARG A 31 -15.21 -0.40 7.25
N LYS A 32 -16.13 -1.12 7.89
CA LYS A 32 -16.76 -2.33 7.34
C LYS A 32 -17.60 -2.01 6.09
N GLU A 33 -18.37 -0.92 6.12
CA GLU A 33 -19.13 -0.47 4.94
C GLU A 33 -18.20 -0.16 3.76
N ILE A 34 -17.14 0.61 4.01
CA ILE A 34 -16.17 0.99 2.97
C ILE A 34 -15.45 -0.25 2.43
N LEU A 35 -15.03 -1.17 3.30
CA LEU A 35 -14.39 -2.42 2.88
C LEU A 35 -15.33 -3.23 1.99
N ALA A 36 -16.59 -3.39 2.37
CA ALA A 36 -17.60 -4.10 1.57
C ALA A 36 -17.83 -3.44 0.18
N LEU A 37 -17.73 -2.12 0.10
CA LEU A 37 -17.79 -1.41 -1.18
C LEU A 37 -16.58 -1.74 -2.07
N PHE A 38 -15.35 -1.74 -1.52
CA PHE A 38 -14.15 -2.14 -2.26
C PHE A 38 -14.19 -3.61 -2.67
N GLU A 39 -14.66 -4.50 -1.79
CA GLU A 39 -14.86 -5.92 -2.10
C GLU A 39 -15.82 -6.12 -3.28
N THR A 40 -16.90 -5.35 -3.30
CA THR A 40 -17.95 -5.50 -4.33
C THR A 40 -17.60 -4.80 -5.63
N CYS A 41 -17.01 -3.59 -5.55
CA CYS A 41 -16.89 -2.71 -6.71
C CYS A 41 -15.50 -2.71 -7.34
N MET A 42 -14.44 -3.17 -6.65
CA MET A 42 -13.10 -2.88 -7.11
C MET A 42 -12.12 -4.07 -7.09
N TYR A 43 -11.85 -4.68 -5.94
CA TYR A 43 -10.77 -5.68 -5.83
C TYR A 43 -11.26 -7.11 -5.70
N GLY A 44 -12.46 -7.32 -5.19
CA GLY A 44 -12.97 -8.63 -4.78
C GLY A 44 -12.91 -8.82 -3.25
N LYS A 45 -13.32 -9.99 -2.79
CA LYS A 45 -13.46 -10.33 -1.37
C LYS A 45 -12.34 -11.24 -0.90
N MET A 46 -11.57 -10.78 0.10
CA MET A 46 -10.51 -11.60 0.70
C MET A 46 -11.08 -12.89 1.30
N PRO A 47 -10.64 -14.07 0.82
CA PRO A 47 -11.09 -15.32 1.41
C PRO A 47 -10.61 -15.48 2.84
N GLU A 48 -11.49 -15.98 3.69
CA GLU A 48 -11.10 -16.37 5.04
C GLU A 48 -10.19 -17.60 5.00
N VAL A 49 -9.09 -17.53 5.74
CA VAL A 49 -8.11 -18.61 5.89
C VAL A 49 -7.90 -18.85 7.37
N THR A 50 -8.11 -20.10 7.82
CA THR A 50 -7.87 -20.42 9.22
C THR A 50 -6.38 -20.69 9.43
N ARG A 51 -5.87 -20.42 10.64
CA ARG A 51 -4.46 -20.61 10.99
C ARG A 51 -4.00 -22.06 10.76
N GLU A 52 -4.86 -23.03 11.07
CA GLU A 52 -4.57 -24.47 10.95
C GLU A 52 -4.41 -24.91 9.48
N SER A 53 -4.91 -24.13 8.53
CA SER A 53 -4.78 -24.41 7.10
C SER A 53 -3.48 -23.91 6.48
N VAL A 54 -2.64 -23.21 7.26
CA VAL A 54 -1.34 -22.68 6.81
C VAL A 54 -0.21 -23.40 7.49
N SER A 55 0.73 -23.88 6.69
CA SER A 55 1.97 -24.51 7.15
C SER A 55 3.17 -23.94 6.40
N TYR A 56 4.37 -24.12 6.95
CA TYR A 56 5.60 -23.60 6.34
C TYR A 56 6.74 -24.62 6.43
N ALA A 57 7.72 -24.43 5.56
CA ALA A 57 9.01 -25.11 5.64
C ALA A 57 10.12 -24.11 5.30
N ILE A 58 11.17 -24.10 6.12
CA ILE A 58 12.31 -23.19 5.94
C ILE A 58 13.51 -24.00 5.49
N ALA A 59 14.16 -23.58 4.41
CA ALA A 59 15.40 -24.13 3.90
C ALA A 59 16.50 -23.04 3.90
N THR A 60 17.76 -23.47 3.94
CA THR A 60 18.90 -22.58 3.76
C THR A 60 18.89 -22.05 2.33
N GLY A 61 19.04 -20.73 2.18
CA GLY A 61 19.15 -20.07 0.88
C GLY A 61 20.58 -20.16 0.30
N ALA A 62 20.78 -19.48 -0.83
CA ALA A 62 22.06 -19.48 -1.53
C ALA A 62 23.19 -18.76 -0.77
N GLU A 63 22.85 -17.77 0.04
CA GLU A 63 23.79 -16.99 0.87
C GLU A 63 23.57 -17.31 2.36
N ALA A 64 24.58 -17.12 3.20
CA ALA A 64 24.55 -17.46 4.63
C ALA A 64 23.38 -16.79 5.39
N GLN A 65 23.06 -15.53 5.03
CA GLN A 65 21.98 -14.76 5.64
C GLN A 65 20.60 -15.04 4.99
N THR A 66 20.52 -15.82 3.92
CA THR A 66 19.26 -16.03 3.22
C THR A 66 18.60 -17.35 3.62
N ARG A 67 17.27 -17.35 3.59
CA ARG A 67 16.42 -18.53 3.76
C ARG A 67 15.37 -18.54 2.66
N GLU A 68 14.92 -19.70 2.28
CA GLU A 68 13.72 -19.88 1.47
C GLU A 68 12.62 -20.44 2.37
N MET A 69 11.52 -19.72 2.47
CA MET A 69 10.35 -20.17 3.23
C MET A 69 9.24 -20.53 2.25
N LYS A 70 8.95 -21.82 2.16
CA LYS A 70 7.81 -22.36 1.42
C LYS A 70 6.58 -22.28 2.34
N ILE A 71 5.53 -21.61 1.87
CA ILE A 71 4.25 -21.48 2.54
C ILE A 71 3.25 -22.36 1.80
N THR A 72 2.56 -23.21 2.53
CA THR A 72 1.54 -24.12 1.99
C THR A 72 0.20 -23.76 2.63
N VAL A 73 -0.81 -23.60 1.80
CA VAL A 73 -2.19 -23.29 2.22
C VAL A 73 -3.10 -24.41 1.76
N SER A 74 -3.94 -24.91 2.66
CA SER A 74 -4.93 -25.96 2.36
C SER A 74 -6.36 -25.45 2.52
N ARG A 75 -7.26 -25.99 1.70
CA ARG A 75 -8.69 -25.73 1.74
C ARG A 75 -9.45 -27.03 1.40
N GLY A 76 -9.94 -27.70 2.42
CA GLY A 76 -10.46 -29.06 2.27
C GLY A 76 -9.37 -30.00 1.78
N GLU A 77 -9.63 -30.71 0.68
CA GLU A 77 -8.67 -31.63 0.07
C GLU A 77 -7.67 -30.96 -0.90
N LYS A 78 -7.86 -29.67 -1.21
CA LYS A 78 -6.97 -28.91 -2.08
C LYS A 78 -5.86 -28.25 -1.27
N GLY A 79 -4.70 -28.15 -1.87
CA GLY A 79 -3.55 -27.43 -1.33
C GLY A 79 -2.78 -26.72 -2.42
N THR A 80 -2.17 -25.62 -2.09
CA THR A 80 -1.25 -24.87 -2.96
C THR A 80 -0.05 -24.39 -2.17
N SER A 81 0.99 -23.95 -2.83
CA SER A 81 2.15 -23.38 -2.14
C SER A 81 2.88 -22.35 -3.01
N PHE A 82 3.54 -21.43 -2.33
CA PHE A 82 4.48 -20.49 -2.92
C PHE A 82 5.69 -20.30 -2.00
N THR A 83 6.78 -19.76 -2.52
CA THR A 83 8.02 -19.58 -1.77
C THR A 83 8.36 -18.10 -1.69
N VAL A 84 8.87 -17.66 -0.54
CA VAL A 84 9.45 -16.34 -0.34
C VAL A 84 10.92 -16.46 0.05
N ARG A 85 11.70 -15.42 -0.24
CA ARG A 85 13.11 -15.34 0.17
C ARG A 85 13.25 -14.42 1.36
N VAL A 86 13.84 -14.92 2.43
CA VAL A 86 14.07 -14.17 3.66
C VAL A 86 15.55 -13.82 3.76
N THR A 87 15.87 -12.55 3.92
CA THR A 87 17.22 -12.06 4.22
C THR A 87 17.25 -11.62 5.67
N LEU A 88 18.13 -12.23 6.44
CA LEU A 88 18.31 -11.91 7.86
C LEU A 88 19.50 -10.99 8.05
N PRO A 89 19.52 -10.17 9.11
CA PRO A 89 20.71 -9.43 9.55
C PRO A 89 21.90 -10.38 9.76
N GLU A 90 23.13 -9.87 9.69
CA GLU A 90 24.34 -10.64 9.99
C GLU A 90 24.30 -11.21 11.43
N LYS A 91 23.71 -10.45 12.35
CA LYS A 91 23.48 -10.85 13.75
C LYS A 91 21.99 -10.74 14.06
N PRO A 92 21.19 -11.78 13.75
CA PRO A 92 19.77 -11.77 14.01
C PRO A 92 19.47 -11.64 15.51
N ALA A 93 18.55 -10.76 15.87
CA ALA A 93 17.99 -10.67 17.21
C ALA A 93 16.66 -11.40 17.30
N ALA A 94 16.16 -11.66 18.49
CA ALA A 94 14.78 -12.12 18.67
C ALA A 94 13.82 -10.93 18.62
N GLY A 95 12.68 -11.10 17.97
CA GLY A 95 11.64 -10.08 17.87
C GLY A 95 11.96 -8.95 16.88
N MET A 96 12.69 -9.25 15.80
CA MET A 96 13.01 -8.25 14.77
C MET A 96 11.76 -7.82 14.00
N PRO A 97 11.65 -6.52 13.64
CA PRO A 97 10.70 -6.09 12.62
C PRO A 97 10.99 -6.74 11.26
N CYS A 98 9.96 -6.82 10.41
CA CYS A 98 10.08 -7.44 9.11
C CYS A 98 9.60 -6.51 7.99
N TYR A 99 10.45 -6.30 6.99
CA TYR A 99 10.14 -5.59 5.76
C TYR A 99 9.78 -6.59 4.66
N ILE A 100 8.51 -6.65 4.26
CA ILE A 100 8.01 -7.51 3.19
C ILE A 100 7.83 -6.67 1.94
N GLU A 101 8.57 -6.98 0.87
CA GLU A 101 8.47 -6.26 -0.40
C GLU A 101 8.00 -7.19 -1.52
N TYR A 102 6.98 -6.75 -2.23
CA TYR A 102 6.56 -7.34 -3.50
C TYR A 102 7.65 -7.10 -4.54
N CYS A 103 8.41 -8.13 -4.84
CA CYS A 103 9.50 -8.06 -5.80
C CYS A 103 9.64 -9.43 -6.50
N PRO A 104 9.33 -9.52 -7.80
CA PRO A 104 9.50 -10.76 -8.56
C PRO A 104 10.92 -11.29 -8.45
N PHE A 105 11.09 -12.61 -8.44
CA PHE A 105 12.41 -13.24 -8.40
C PHE A 105 13.18 -13.07 -9.72
N SER A 106 12.47 -12.78 -10.79
CA SER A 106 13.07 -12.46 -12.07
C SER A 106 12.26 -11.41 -12.83
N TRP A 107 12.94 -10.62 -13.62
CA TRP A 107 12.34 -9.63 -14.51
C TRP A 107 12.93 -9.80 -15.91
N PHE A 108 12.06 -10.04 -16.90
CA PHE A 108 12.50 -10.38 -18.28
C PHE A 108 13.55 -11.51 -18.32
N GLY A 109 13.36 -12.56 -17.51
CA GLY A 109 14.27 -13.72 -17.44
C GLY A 109 15.60 -13.48 -16.72
N LYS A 110 15.82 -12.29 -16.15
CA LYS A 110 17.01 -11.98 -15.33
C LYS A 110 16.67 -12.06 -13.85
N PRO A 111 17.49 -12.71 -13.01
CA PRO A 111 17.31 -12.72 -11.56
C PRO A 111 17.21 -11.28 -11.03
N LEU A 112 16.22 -11.05 -10.17
CA LEU A 112 15.99 -9.76 -9.54
C LEU A 112 16.05 -9.94 -8.02
N THR A 113 16.73 -9.02 -7.35
CA THR A 113 16.71 -8.85 -5.89
C THR A 113 16.64 -7.37 -5.59
N SER A 114 15.69 -6.96 -4.78
CA SER A 114 15.58 -5.58 -4.38
C SER A 114 16.78 -5.16 -3.52
N PRO A 115 17.43 -4.01 -3.80
CA PRO A 115 18.50 -3.48 -2.96
C PRO A 115 18.01 -3.19 -1.53
N ASN A 116 16.73 -2.91 -1.35
CA ASN A 116 16.11 -2.63 -0.06
C ASN A 116 16.20 -3.80 0.92
N MET A 117 16.28 -5.06 0.42
CA MET A 117 16.51 -6.25 1.25
C MET A 117 17.81 -6.12 2.07
N LYS A 118 18.90 -5.70 1.41
CA LYS A 118 20.21 -5.52 2.06
C LYS A 118 20.23 -4.31 3.00
N ILE A 119 19.55 -3.22 2.61
CA ILE A 119 19.45 -2.02 3.45
C ILE A 119 18.70 -2.37 4.74
N ALA A 120 17.54 -3.03 4.65
CA ALA A 120 16.77 -3.45 5.81
C ALA A 120 17.57 -4.42 6.71
N ALA A 121 18.19 -5.44 6.13
CA ALA A 121 19.00 -6.39 6.88
C ALA A 121 20.21 -5.72 7.56
N GLY A 122 20.86 -4.75 6.89
CA GLY A 122 21.96 -3.95 7.46
C GLY A 122 21.54 -3.09 8.65
N ARG A 123 20.24 -2.74 8.76
CA ARG A 123 19.64 -1.97 9.87
C ARG A 123 19.04 -2.86 10.97
N GLY A 124 19.18 -4.19 10.88
CA GLY A 124 18.70 -5.13 11.90
C GLY A 124 17.25 -5.59 11.68
N TYR A 125 16.66 -5.34 10.54
CA TYR A 125 15.34 -5.81 10.15
C TYR A 125 15.45 -7.14 9.38
N ALA A 126 14.55 -8.07 9.59
CA ALA A 126 14.37 -9.14 8.62
C ALA A 126 13.74 -8.56 7.35
N ALA A 127 14.12 -9.09 6.19
CA ALA A 127 13.54 -8.65 4.92
C ALA A 127 13.03 -9.84 4.12
N ILE A 128 11.80 -9.78 3.62
CA ILE A 128 11.16 -10.84 2.84
C ILE A 128 10.90 -10.33 1.43
N GLN A 129 11.58 -10.92 0.45
CA GLN A 129 11.26 -10.76 -0.95
C GLN A 129 10.12 -11.71 -1.30
N TYR A 130 8.98 -11.15 -1.65
CA TYR A 130 7.79 -11.85 -2.06
C TYR A 130 7.57 -11.69 -3.56
N ASP A 131 7.54 -12.83 -4.27
CA ASP A 131 7.25 -12.86 -5.71
C ASP A 131 5.75 -13.05 -5.95
N PRO A 132 5.00 -11.97 -6.22
CA PRO A 132 3.55 -12.03 -6.33
C PRO A 132 3.08 -12.85 -7.55
N VAL A 133 3.88 -12.94 -8.63
CA VAL A 133 3.46 -13.67 -9.83
C VAL A 133 3.40 -15.18 -9.63
N THR A 134 4.03 -15.71 -8.57
CA THR A 134 3.87 -17.11 -8.15
C THR A 134 2.52 -17.37 -7.49
N VAL A 135 1.88 -16.34 -6.97
CA VAL A 135 0.55 -16.41 -6.33
C VAL A 135 -0.56 -16.14 -7.32
N ALA A 136 -0.38 -15.17 -8.20
CA ALA A 136 -1.28 -14.92 -9.32
C ALA A 136 -0.47 -14.35 -10.49
N SER A 137 -0.62 -14.92 -11.68
CA SER A 137 0.02 -14.42 -12.90
C SER A 137 -0.43 -12.99 -13.21
N ASP A 138 0.50 -12.16 -13.70
CA ASP A 138 0.22 -10.75 -14.06
C ASP A 138 -0.41 -10.67 -15.46
N ASN A 139 -1.54 -11.32 -15.61
CA ASN A 139 -2.34 -11.38 -16.83
C ASN A 139 -3.76 -11.90 -16.51
N ASP A 140 -4.61 -12.04 -17.53
CA ASP A 140 -6.01 -12.48 -17.43
C ASP A 140 -6.22 -14.01 -17.45
N LEU A 141 -5.14 -14.80 -17.35
CA LEU A 141 -5.24 -16.26 -17.32
C LEU A 141 -5.70 -16.79 -15.96
N HIS A 142 -5.59 -15.97 -14.89
CA HIS A 142 -5.99 -16.36 -13.54
C HIS A 142 -5.31 -17.65 -13.08
N GLU A 143 -3.99 -17.72 -13.23
CA GLU A 143 -3.13 -18.83 -12.82
C GLU A 143 -2.33 -18.49 -11.56
N GLY A 144 -1.84 -19.52 -10.85
CA GLY A 144 -1.00 -19.39 -9.66
C GLY A 144 -1.69 -19.86 -8.39
N ALA A 145 -0.96 -19.81 -7.28
CA ALA A 145 -1.34 -20.41 -6.01
C ALA A 145 -2.72 -19.97 -5.49
N TYR A 146 -3.08 -18.71 -5.70
CA TYR A 146 -4.40 -18.20 -5.32
C TYR A 146 -5.51 -18.89 -6.10
N PHE A 147 -5.40 -18.89 -7.44
CA PHE A 147 -6.46 -19.41 -8.31
C PHE A 147 -6.55 -20.93 -8.33
N GLU A 148 -5.51 -21.66 -7.87
CA GLU A 148 -5.59 -23.10 -7.60
C GLU A 148 -6.58 -23.42 -6.45
N LEU A 149 -6.63 -22.55 -5.41
CA LEU A 149 -7.57 -22.72 -4.28
C LEU A 149 -8.93 -22.04 -4.53
N TYR A 150 -8.91 -20.93 -5.22
CA TYR A 150 -10.08 -20.07 -5.49
C TYR A 150 -10.20 -19.84 -7.00
N PRO A 151 -10.58 -20.84 -7.78
CA PRO A 151 -10.66 -20.73 -9.24
C PRO A 151 -11.51 -19.53 -9.66
N TYR A 152 -11.02 -18.79 -10.64
CA TYR A 152 -11.75 -17.69 -11.22
C TYR A 152 -13.11 -18.18 -11.72
N SER A 153 -14.16 -17.42 -11.49
CA SER A 153 -15.52 -17.72 -11.89
C SER A 153 -16.14 -16.48 -12.52
N GLU A 154 -16.94 -16.68 -13.55
CA GLU A 154 -17.78 -15.63 -14.10
C GLU A 154 -18.92 -15.23 -13.14
N ASP A 155 -19.14 -15.99 -12.08
CA ASP A 155 -20.08 -15.68 -11.01
C ASP A 155 -19.56 -14.50 -10.19
N ARG A 156 -20.42 -13.51 -9.94
CA ARG A 156 -20.08 -12.26 -9.24
C ARG A 156 -19.60 -12.43 -7.80
N GLU A 157 -19.86 -13.55 -7.18
CA GLU A 157 -19.41 -13.82 -5.82
C GLU A 157 -17.93 -14.26 -5.73
N ARG A 158 -17.27 -14.54 -6.87
CA ARG A 158 -15.91 -15.10 -6.92
C ARG A 158 -15.04 -14.55 -8.03
N GLN A 159 -15.15 -13.26 -8.28
CA GLN A 159 -14.37 -12.61 -9.34
C GLN A 159 -13.33 -11.66 -8.75
N ASP A 160 -12.45 -12.23 -7.98
CA ASP A 160 -11.36 -11.48 -7.35
C ASP A 160 -10.34 -11.04 -8.40
N GLY A 161 -9.86 -9.79 -8.28
CA GLY A 161 -8.79 -9.28 -9.11
C GLY A 161 -7.41 -9.80 -8.67
N VAL A 162 -6.45 -9.74 -9.58
CA VAL A 162 -5.06 -10.16 -9.32
C VAL A 162 -4.42 -9.33 -8.18
N LEU A 163 -4.77 -8.04 -8.03
CA LEU A 163 -4.27 -7.23 -6.91
C LEU A 163 -4.69 -7.80 -5.55
N LEU A 164 -5.93 -8.31 -5.43
CA LEU A 164 -6.38 -8.97 -4.22
C LEU A 164 -5.69 -10.32 -4.02
N ALA A 165 -5.48 -11.08 -5.09
CA ALA A 165 -4.77 -12.36 -5.01
C ALA A 165 -3.33 -12.18 -4.51
N TRP A 166 -2.63 -11.14 -4.97
CA TRP A 166 -1.31 -10.78 -4.46
C TRP A 166 -1.35 -10.33 -2.99
N ALA A 167 -2.36 -9.54 -2.60
CA ALA A 167 -2.56 -9.13 -1.21
C ALA A 167 -2.85 -10.35 -0.30
N TRP A 168 -3.62 -11.33 -0.79
CA TRP A 168 -3.82 -12.60 -0.09
C TRP A 168 -2.50 -13.31 0.17
N GLY A 169 -1.59 -13.39 -0.82
CA GLY A 169 -0.28 -14.01 -0.63
C GLY A 169 0.54 -13.33 0.46
N ALA A 170 0.53 -11.99 0.54
CA ALA A 170 1.19 -11.25 1.62
C ALA A 170 0.59 -11.57 3.00
N SER A 171 -0.73 -11.68 3.10
CA SER A 171 -1.40 -12.11 4.35
C SER A 171 -1.01 -13.54 4.75
N ARG A 172 -0.76 -14.44 3.78
CA ARG A 172 -0.29 -15.81 4.07
C ARG A 172 1.13 -15.84 4.61
N ILE A 173 1.96 -14.85 4.27
CA ILE A 173 3.28 -14.68 4.91
C ILE A 173 3.11 -14.40 6.41
N LEU A 174 2.20 -13.50 6.78
CA LEU A 174 1.89 -13.24 8.20
C LEU A 174 1.39 -14.50 8.91
N ASP A 175 0.49 -15.26 8.29
CA ASP A 175 -0.01 -16.51 8.89
C ASP A 175 1.13 -17.51 9.15
N ALA A 176 2.07 -17.65 8.21
CA ALA A 176 3.24 -18.54 8.39
C ALA A 176 4.15 -18.05 9.52
N LEU A 177 4.38 -16.72 9.62
CA LEU A 177 5.15 -16.13 10.71
C LEU A 177 4.48 -16.38 12.07
N GLU A 178 3.16 -16.19 12.15
CA GLU A 178 2.36 -16.46 13.35
C GLU A 178 2.27 -17.97 13.69
N ALA A 179 2.29 -18.84 12.68
CA ALA A 179 2.28 -20.31 12.88
C ALA A 179 3.58 -20.86 13.47
N GLY A 180 4.63 -20.04 13.53
CA GLY A 180 5.91 -20.42 14.16
C GLY A 180 7.15 -20.02 13.39
N ALA A 181 7.06 -19.72 12.10
CA ALA A 181 8.21 -19.27 11.31
C ALA A 181 8.83 -17.99 11.88
N GLY A 182 8.01 -17.08 12.42
CA GLY A 182 8.52 -15.88 13.08
C GLY A 182 9.45 -16.19 14.24
N LYS A 183 9.08 -17.13 15.10
CA LYS A 183 9.93 -17.57 16.21
C LYS A 183 11.23 -18.22 15.72
N GLU A 184 11.16 -19.05 14.68
CA GLU A 184 12.31 -19.74 14.10
C GLU A 184 13.30 -18.76 13.44
N LEU A 185 12.78 -17.71 12.78
CA LEU A 185 13.56 -16.69 12.09
C LEU A 185 13.94 -15.48 12.99
N GLY A 186 13.42 -15.41 14.21
CA GLY A 186 13.59 -14.27 15.10
C GLY A 186 12.73 -13.04 14.72
N ILE A 187 11.66 -13.21 13.94
CA ILE A 187 10.79 -12.14 13.46
C ILE A 187 9.58 -11.98 14.39
N ASP A 188 9.23 -10.74 14.72
CA ASP A 188 7.96 -10.43 15.38
C ASP A 188 6.85 -10.21 14.32
N PRO A 189 5.84 -11.10 14.23
CA PRO A 189 4.74 -10.93 13.29
C PRO A 189 3.93 -9.63 13.49
N GLY A 190 3.91 -9.09 14.73
CA GLY A 190 3.25 -7.83 15.05
C GLY A 190 3.99 -6.57 14.57
N MET A 191 5.19 -6.71 14.00
CA MET A 191 6.01 -5.62 13.49
C MET A 191 6.32 -5.79 11.98
N CYS A 192 5.39 -6.35 11.22
CA CYS A 192 5.55 -6.56 9.79
C CYS A 192 5.08 -5.35 8.97
N MET A 193 5.89 -4.99 8.00
CA MET A 193 5.63 -3.97 6.99
C MET A 193 5.34 -4.63 5.65
N VAL A 194 4.48 -4.00 4.82
CA VAL A 194 4.22 -4.42 3.44
C VAL A 194 4.51 -3.28 2.48
N ALA A 195 5.32 -3.55 1.46
CA ALA A 195 5.79 -2.56 0.50
C ALA A 195 5.74 -3.08 -0.94
N GLY A 196 5.54 -2.18 -1.89
CA GLY A 196 5.58 -2.51 -3.31
C GLY A 196 5.62 -1.26 -4.17
N VAL A 197 6.08 -1.40 -5.42
CA VAL A 197 6.21 -0.31 -6.38
C VAL A 197 5.23 -0.54 -7.53
N SER A 198 4.63 0.54 -8.06
CA SER A 198 3.76 0.46 -9.23
C SER A 198 2.51 -0.40 -8.97
N ARG A 199 2.20 -1.37 -9.84
CA ARG A 199 1.14 -2.37 -9.64
C ARG A 199 1.28 -3.15 -8.34
N TYR A 200 2.50 -3.39 -7.90
CA TYR A 200 2.78 -4.03 -6.60
C TYR A 200 2.53 -3.06 -5.44
N GLY A 201 2.70 -1.76 -5.66
CA GLY A 201 2.27 -0.71 -4.73
C GLY A 201 0.74 -0.63 -4.60
N LYS A 202 0.01 -0.84 -5.71
CA LYS A 202 -1.46 -0.97 -5.68
C LYS A 202 -1.86 -2.15 -4.76
N SER A 203 -1.21 -3.32 -4.94
CA SER A 203 -1.50 -4.49 -4.11
C SER A 203 -1.03 -4.34 -2.65
N ALA A 204 0.09 -3.67 -2.39
CA ALA A 204 0.52 -3.37 -1.03
C ALA A 204 -0.50 -2.48 -0.29
N ALA A 205 -1.09 -1.49 -0.98
CA ALA A 205 -2.19 -0.69 -0.44
C ALA A 205 -3.41 -1.56 -0.10
N VAL A 206 -3.79 -2.48 -1.00
CA VAL A 206 -4.88 -3.45 -0.76
C VAL A 206 -4.56 -4.35 0.44
N ALA A 207 -3.33 -4.88 0.54
CA ALA A 207 -2.91 -5.72 1.66
C ALA A 207 -3.07 -4.99 2.99
N GLY A 208 -2.55 -3.76 3.10
CA GLY A 208 -2.69 -2.96 4.31
C GLY A 208 -4.13 -2.56 4.62
N ALA A 209 -4.97 -2.33 3.63
CA ALA A 209 -6.38 -1.99 3.83
C ALA A 209 -7.22 -3.20 4.30
N TYR A 210 -6.94 -4.40 3.78
CA TYR A 210 -7.73 -5.61 4.02
C TYR A 210 -7.24 -6.44 5.21
N ASP A 211 -5.95 -6.38 5.54
CA ASP A 211 -5.35 -7.12 6.66
C ASP A 211 -4.77 -6.16 7.70
N GLU A 212 -5.47 -6.01 8.82
CA GLU A 212 -5.10 -5.08 9.89
C GLU A 212 -3.84 -5.50 10.67
N ARG A 213 -3.27 -6.66 10.41
CA ARG A 213 -2.03 -7.13 11.03
C ARG A 213 -0.78 -6.45 10.45
N PHE A 214 -0.85 -5.89 9.24
CA PHE A 214 0.26 -5.09 8.71
C PHE A 214 0.44 -3.82 9.53
N ARG A 215 1.61 -3.71 10.15
CA ARG A 215 1.97 -2.58 11.01
C ARG A 215 2.25 -1.32 10.21
N VAL A 216 2.93 -1.45 9.08
CA VAL A 216 3.24 -0.35 8.17
C VAL A 216 2.88 -0.74 6.74
N THR A 217 2.15 0.11 6.06
CA THR A 217 1.76 -0.05 4.65
C THR A 217 2.51 0.97 3.81
N ILE A 218 3.26 0.51 2.80
CA ILE A 218 4.18 1.34 2.02
C ILE A 218 3.90 1.18 0.51
N PRO A 219 2.84 1.80 -0.01
CA PRO A 219 2.56 1.84 -1.44
C PRO A 219 3.45 2.89 -2.11
N SER A 220 4.31 2.48 -3.05
CA SER A 220 5.18 3.37 -3.80
C SER A 220 4.73 3.49 -5.25
N CYS A 221 4.69 4.71 -5.78
CA CYS A 221 4.37 5.03 -7.17
C CYS A 221 3.15 4.24 -7.68
N SER A 222 2.12 4.14 -6.82
CA SER A 222 1.04 3.17 -7.03
C SER A 222 -0.06 3.65 -7.99
N GLY A 223 -0.15 4.94 -8.28
CA GLY A 223 -1.06 5.49 -9.28
C GLY A 223 -2.54 5.22 -9.04
N ALA A 224 -3.31 5.32 -10.09
CA ALA A 224 -4.74 5.00 -10.11
C ALA A 224 -4.95 3.50 -9.87
N GLY A 225 -5.98 3.13 -9.09
CA GLY A 225 -6.14 1.73 -8.62
C GLY A 225 -5.19 1.33 -7.49
N GLY A 226 -4.29 2.22 -7.08
CA GLY A 226 -3.50 2.17 -5.86
C GLY A 226 -3.94 3.29 -4.93
N ILE A 227 -3.12 4.35 -4.80
CA ILE A 227 -3.41 5.47 -3.89
C ILE A 227 -3.98 6.71 -4.62
N ALA A 228 -3.68 6.90 -5.91
CA ALA A 228 -4.15 8.10 -6.59
C ALA A 228 -5.66 8.10 -6.80
N VAL A 229 -6.34 9.16 -6.38
CA VAL A 229 -7.77 9.34 -6.66
C VAL A 229 -8.02 9.39 -8.17
N TYR A 230 -9.11 8.77 -8.59
CA TYR A 230 -9.46 8.69 -10.02
C TYR A 230 -9.95 10.01 -10.61
N ARG A 231 -10.50 10.88 -9.75
CA ARG A 231 -11.24 12.07 -10.14
C ARG A 231 -10.36 13.30 -10.32
N THR A 232 -9.03 13.14 -10.47
CA THR A 232 -8.08 14.23 -10.74
C THR A 232 -7.30 14.01 -12.01
N ASN A 233 -6.84 15.11 -12.59
CA ASN A 233 -5.92 15.11 -13.71
C ASN A 233 -4.84 16.16 -13.49
N ASN A 234 -3.57 15.75 -13.51
CA ASN A 234 -2.43 16.65 -13.32
C ASN A 234 -1.72 17.03 -14.62
N HIS A 235 -2.21 16.59 -15.78
CA HIS A 235 -1.64 16.98 -17.08
C HIS A 235 -1.73 18.48 -17.32
N GLY A 236 -0.64 19.10 -17.76
CA GLY A 236 -0.55 20.54 -18.02
C GLY A 236 -0.48 21.40 -16.76
N LYS A 237 -0.46 20.83 -15.56
CA LYS A 237 -0.30 21.60 -14.32
C LYS A 237 1.18 21.88 -14.03
N THR A 238 1.45 23.04 -13.47
CA THR A 238 2.80 23.49 -13.09
C THR A 238 2.97 23.42 -11.58
N TYR A 239 4.08 22.82 -11.13
CA TYR A 239 4.42 22.65 -9.73
C TYR A 239 5.74 23.34 -9.39
N ASP A 240 5.85 23.78 -8.13
CA ASP A 240 7.10 24.24 -7.53
C ASP A 240 7.81 23.03 -6.91
N LEU A 241 8.94 22.64 -7.50
CA LEU A 241 9.75 21.50 -7.06
C LEU A 241 10.98 21.92 -6.26
N SER A 242 11.11 23.20 -5.90
CA SER A 242 12.31 23.74 -5.19
C SER A 242 12.55 23.03 -3.86
N SER A 243 11.50 22.63 -3.15
CA SER A 243 11.60 21.86 -1.90
C SER A 243 12.18 20.45 -2.09
N LEU A 244 12.20 19.95 -3.32
CA LEU A 244 12.74 18.65 -3.70
C LEU A 244 14.08 18.77 -4.45
N GLY A 245 14.64 20.00 -4.53
CA GLY A 245 15.86 20.27 -5.30
C GLY A 245 15.64 20.41 -6.81
N GLY A 246 14.40 20.56 -7.25
CA GLY A 246 14.01 20.80 -8.65
C GLY A 246 13.75 22.26 -8.98
N PRO A 247 13.20 22.58 -10.17
CA PRO A 247 12.86 23.93 -10.58
C PRO A 247 11.62 24.48 -9.84
N GLU A 248 11.54 25.81 -9.67
CA GLU A 248 10.38 26.51 -9.07
C GLU A 248 9.13 26.45 -9.95
N ALA A 249 9.25 26.12 -11.25
CA ALA A 249 8.16 25.93 -12.17
C ALA A 249 8.46 24.74 -13.10
N TRP A 250 7.82 23.62 -12.85
CA TRP A 250 7.87 22.42 -13.67
C TRP A 250 6.45 22.09 -14.15
N GLU A 251 6.26 21.99 -15.44
CA GLU A 251 5.01 21.59 -16.05
C GLU A 251 4.96 20.09 -16.27
N ASN A 252 3.92 19.44 -15.78
CA ASN A 252 3.66 18.04 -16.05
C ASN A 252 3.02 17.86 -17.44
N ASP A 253 3.79 17.39 -18.41
CA ASP A 253 3.33 17.10 -19.76
C ASP A 253 2.81 15.66 -19.94
N SER A 254 2.90 14.83 -18.92
CA SER A 254 2.42 13.45 -18.94
C SER A 254 0.93 13.35 -18.63
N PHE A 255 0.23 12.49 -19.37
CA PHE A 255 -1.14 12.12 -19.03
C PHE A 255 -1.16 11.12 -17.88
N ASN A 256 -2.14 11.25 -17.00
CA ASN A 256 -2.40 10.24 -15.97
C ASN A 256 -2.77 8.89 -16.59
N GLU A 257 -2.55 7.83 -15.82
CA GLU A 257 -3.07 6.50 -16.12
C GLU A 257 -4.59 6.57 -16.34
N PRO A 258 -5.10 6.33 -17.58
CA PRO A 258 -6.52 6.52 -17.87
C PRO A 258 -7.36 5.46 -17.19
N PHE A 259 -8.56 5.82 -16.73
CA PHE A 259 -9.51 4.90 -16.12
C PHE A 259 -9.87 3.74 -17.08
N GLU A 260 -9.92 4.02 -18.37
CA GLU A 260 -10.20 3.06 -19.44
C GLU A 260 -9.12 1.97 -19.55
N ASN A 261 -7.86 2.25 -19.25
CA ASN A 261 -6.80 1.24 -19.20
C ASN A 261 -7.07 0.25 -18.06
N LEU A 262 -7.44 0.77 -16.88
CA LEU A 262 -7.70 -0.03 -15.68
C LEU A 262 -8.98 -0.86 -15.80
N THR A 263 -9.96 -0.43 -16.57
CA THR A 263 -11.17 -1.22 -16.84
C THR A 263 -11.04 -2.10 -18.08
N GLY A 264 -10.04 -1.84 -18.94
CA GLY A 264 -9.74 -2.52 -20.19
C GLY A 264 -8.58 -3.49 -20.10
N GLY A 265 -7.43 -3.13 -20.69
CA GLY A 265 -6.25 -4.02 -20.82
C GLY A 265 -5.65 -4.49 -19.49
N GLU A 266 -5.76 -3.68 -18.46
CA GLU A 266 -5.28 -3.99 -17.10
C GLU A 266 -6.44 -4.40 -16.16
N GLY A 267 -7.62 -4.60 -16.71
CA GLY A 267 -8.84 -4.94 -15.96
C GLY A 267 -8.73 -6.22 -15.11
N TYR A 268 -7.85 -7.15 -15.48
CA TYR A 268 -7.60 -8.38 -14.71
C TYR A 268 -7.03 -8.12 -13.32
N TRP A 269 -6.46 -6.93 -13.07
CA TRP A 269 -6.05 -6.54 -11.73
C TRP A 269 -7.21 -6.38 -10.76
N PHE A 270 -8.40 -6.09 -11.28
CA PHE A 270 -9.61 -5.75 -10.54
C PHE A 270 -10.70 -6.80 -10.70
N CYS A 271 -11.70 -6.74 -9.84
CA CYS A 271 -12.89 -7.59 -9.98
C CYS A 271 -13.72 -7.19 -11.21
N ARG A 272 -14.63 -8.08 -11.62
CA ARG A 272 -15.46 -7.88 -12.82
C ARG A 272 -16.34 -6.63 -12.74
N ASN A 273 -16.85 -6.30 -11.55
CA ASN A 273 -17.70 -5.12 -11.39
C ASN A 273 -16.94 -3.84 -11.72
N PHE A 274 -15.66 -3.73 -11.29
CA PHE A 274 -14.80 -2.61 -11.68
C PHE A 274 -14.62 -2.54 -13.20
N ARG A 275 -14.32 -3.66 -13.84
CA ARG A 275 -14.13 -3.74 -15.31
C ARG A 275 -15.37 -3.32 -16.09
N GLN A 276 -16.56 -3.43 -15.51
CA GLN A 276 -17.84 -3.02 -16.12
C GLN A 276 -18.18 -1.54 -15.86
N THR A 277 -17.48 -0.87 -14.97
CA THR A 277 -17.68 0.54 -14.64
C THR A 277 -17.25 1.40 -15.82
N LYS A 278 -18.11 2.37 -16.20
CA LYS A 278 -17.88 3.19 -17.38
C LYS A 278 -17.08 4.46 -17.07
N ARG A 279 -17.26 5.02 -15.89
CA ARG A 279 -16.63 6.27 -15.47
C ARG A 279 -16.24 6.17 -14.01
N ALA A 280 -15.19 6.85 -13.64
CA ALA A 280 -14.72 6.91 -12.24
C ALA A 280 -15.79 7.46 -11.29
N GLU A 281 -16.62 8.40 -11.76
CA GLU A 281 -17.71 9.00 -10.98
C GLU A 281 -18.82 8.01 -10.63
N ASP A 282 -18.93 6.90 -11.36
CA ASP A 282 -19.92 5.85 -11.10
C ASP A 282 -19.48 4.92 -9.94
N LEU A 283 -18.22 5.02 -9.48
CA LEU A 283 -17.74 4.26 -8.33
C LEU A 283 -18.24 4.89 -7.01
N PRO A 284 -18.72 4.08 -6.06
CA PRO A 284 -19.11 4.57 -4.73
C PRO A 284 -17.91 4.82 -3.80
N VAL A 285 -16.69 4.54 -4.26
CA VAL A 285 -15.43 4.68 -3.54
C VAL A 285 -14.42 5.48 -4.34
N ASP A 286 -13.40 6.02 -3.66
CA ASP A 286 -12.17 6.49 -4.28
C ASP A 286 -10.99 6.24 -3.32
N GLN A 287 -9.77 6.41 -3.78
CA GLN A 287 -8.54 5.90 -3.16
C GLN A 287 -8.19 6.53 -1.80
N HIS A 288 -8.71 7.72 -1.47
CA HIS A 288 -8.63 8.27 -0.11
C HIS A 288 -9.31 7.36 0.93
N MET A 289 -10.38 6.66 0.53
CA MET A 289 -11.02 5.66 1.38
C MET A 289 -10.13 4.42 1.58
N LEU A 290 -9.36 4.02 0.55
CA LEU A 290 -8.39 2.92 0.68
C LEU A 290 -7.26 3.30 1.67
N CYS A 291 -6.74 4.55 1.59
CA CYS A 291 -5.80 5.09 2.57
C CYS A 291 -6.37 5.03 4.00
N ALA A 292 -7.64 5.42 4.16
CA ALA A 292 -8.32 5.42 5.45
C ALA A 292 -8.54 4.01 6.01
N LEU A 293 -8.75 2.99 5.17
CA LEU A 293 -8.84 1.59 5.61
C LEU A 293 -7.54 1.08 6.25
N ALA A 294 -6.38 1.67 5.89
CA ALA A 294 -5.11 1.35 6.51
C ALA A 294 -4.95 1.99 7.91
N ALA A 295 -5.81 2.92 8.30
CA ALA A 295 -5.71 3.63 9.57
C ALA A 295 -6.00 2.74 10.77
N GLY A 296 -5.26 2.96 11.86
CA GLY A 296 -5.44 2.30 13.14
C GLY A 296 -4.49 2.89 14.19
N LYS A 297 -4.81 2.70 15.47
CA LYS A 297 -4.04 3.30 16.59
C LYS A 297 -2.54 2.99 16.52
N ASP A 298 -2.21 1.79 16.07
CA ASP A 298 -0.82 1.30 16.01
C ASP A 298 -0.43 0.91 14.59
N ARG A 299 -1.06 1.48 13.57
CA ARG A 299 -0.82 1.21 12.17
C ARG A 299 -0.31 2.45 11.46
N HIS A 300 0.51 2.29 10.46
CA HIS A 300 1.16 3.39 9.77
C HIS A 300 0.98 3.26 8.26
N LEU A 301 0.77 4.39 7.59
CA LEU A 301 0.78 4.50 6.13
C LEU A 301 1.94 5.39 5.72
N ILE A 302 2.74 4.96 4.75
CA ILE A 302 3.81 5.76 4.16
C ILE A 302 3.64 5.69 2.63
N VAL A 303 2.94 6.65 2.06
CA VAL A 303 2.80 6.78 0.60
C VAL A 303 4.10 7.30 0.02
N ILE A 304 4.60 6.68 -1.05
CA ILE A 304 5.81 7.16 -1.74
C ILE A 304 5.47 7.47 -3.19
N THR A 305 5.95 8.60 -3.71
CA THR A 305 5.78 8.96 -5.12
C THR A 305 6.93 9.83 -5.61
N GLY A 306 7.31 9.64 -6.87
CA GLY A 306 8.15 10.57 -7.62
C GLY A 306 7.29 11.61 -8.35
N ILE A 307 7.92 12.62 -8.96
CA ILE A 307 7.18 13.66 -9.68
C ILE A 307 7.60 13.72 -11.14
N THR A 308 8.86 14.00 -11.45
CA THR A 308 9.25 14.40 -12.80
C THR A 308 9.13 13.28 -13.85
N SER A 309 9.35 12.03 -13.46
CA SER A 309 9.14 10.86 -14.32
C SER A 309 7.82 10.13 -14.04
N GLU A 310 7.00 10.64 -13.13
CA GLU A 310 5.86 9.94 -12.55
C GLU A 310 4.50 10.59 -12.87
N GLY A 311 4.43 11.45 -13.88
CA GLY A 311 3.16 12.08 -14.29
C GLY A 311 2.06 11.05 -14.59
N TRP A 312 2.43 9.90 -15.16
CA TRP A 312 1.53 8.75 -15.36
C TRP A 312 0.88 8.26 -14.07
N ASN A 313 1.63 8.21 -12.97
CA ASN A 313 1.13 7.73 -11.67
C ASN A 313 0.29 8.75 -10.92
N ASN A 314 0.00 9.90 -11.49
CA ASN A 314 -0.85 10.92 -10.86
C ASN A 314 -0.42 11.27 -9.44
N THR A 315 0.75 11.89 -9.29
CA THR A 315 1.29 12.30 -7.98
C THR A 315 0.33 13.21 -7.23
N GLU A 316 -0.35 14.13 -7.92
CA GLU A 316 -1.37 14.99 -7.31
C GLU A 316 -2.52 14.17 -6.72
N GLY A 317 -3.02 13.18 -7.47
CA GLY A 317 -4.08 12.28 -7.00
C GLY A 317 -3.65 11.49 -5.76
N GLN A 318 -2.36 11.10 -5.65
CA GLN A 318 -1.82 10.46 -4.45
C GLN A 318 -1.74 11.43 -3.27
N CYS A 319 -1.31 12.68 -3.50
CA CYS A 319 -1.32 13.73 -2.47
C CYS A 319 -2.73 13.98 -1.94
N LEU A 320 -3.70 14.09 -2.84
CA LEU A 320 -5.10 14.35 -2.47
C LEU A 320 -5.71 13.18 -1.70
N ALA A 321 -5.43 11.93 -2.08
CA ALA A 321 -5.90 10.76 -1.31
C ALA A 321 -5.31 10.74 0.10
N TYR A 322 -4.00 11.02 0.22
CA TYR A 322 -3.30 11.15 1.49
C TYR A 322 -3.97 12.20 2.39
N ILE A 323 -4.17 13.42 1.89
CA ILE A 323 -4.79 14.52 2.64
C ILE A 323 -6.23 14.18 3.01
N ALA A 324 -7.04 13.70 2.04
CA ALA A 324 -8.45 13.41 2.26
C ALA A 324 -8.70 12.24 3.23
N SER A 325 -7.70 11.39 3.47
CA SER A 325 -7.77 10.33 4.48
C SER A 325 -7.45 10.80 5.90
N GLN A 326 -6.78 11.95 6.06
CA GLN A 326 -6.30 12.47 7.34
C GLN A 326 -7.37 12.54 8.45
N PRO A 327 -8.63 12.94 8.17
CA PRO A 327 -9.64 13.02 9.23
C PRO A 327 -9.87 11.72 10.01
N VAL A 328 -9.68 10.55 9.38
CA VAL A 328 -9.79 9.26 10.05
C VAL A 328 -8.60 9.03 11.00
N TRP A 329 -7.40 9.35 10.55
CA TRP A 329 -6.19 9.22 11.36
C TRP A 329 -6.28 10.12 12.61
N ASP A 330 -6.76 11.35 12.45
CA ASP A 330 -6.98 12.30 13.55
C ASP A 330 -8.05 11.80 14.53
N LEU A 331 -9.16 11.27 14.00
CA LEU A 331 -10.23 10.70 14.82
C LEU A 331 -9.74 9.53 15.68
N LEU A 332 -8.79 8.74 15.17
CA LEU A 332 -8.20 7.61 15.88
C LEU A 332 -7.04 8.02 16.82
N GLY A 333 -6.67 9.29 16.86
CA GLY A 333 -5.51 9.79 17.61
C GLY A 333 -4.17 9.32 17.02
N ALA A 334 -4.16 9.04 15.72
CA ALA A 334 -3.05 8.48 14.95
C ALA A 334 -2.59 9.43 13.82
N GLY A 335 -2.84 10.73 13.94
CA GLY A 335 -2.59 11.72 12.88
C GLY A 335 -1.13 11.76 12.39
N ASP A 336 -0.18 11.40 13.26
CA ASP A 336 1.25 11.32 12.92
C ASP A 336 1.64 10.02 12.21
N GLN A 337 0.73 9.06 12.09
CA GLN A 337 0.98 7.75 11.49
C GLN A 337 0.60 7.70 10.00
N ASN A 338 -0.03 8.75 9.48
CA ASN A 338 -0.27 8.96 8.05
C ASN A 338 0.89 9.78 7.48
N ASN A 339 1.69 9.20 6.59
CA ASN A 339 2.93 9.81 6.10
C ASN A 339 3.04 9.74 4.59
N MET A 340 3.87 10.64 4.02
CA MET A 340 4.13 10.68 2.59
C MET A 340 5.56 11.11 2.30
N ILE A 341 6.27 10.33 1.50
CA ILE A 341 7.58 10.66 0.95
C ILE A 341 7.40 11.05 -0.51
N ILE A 342 7.88 12.22 -0.87
CA ILE A 342 7.88 12.70 -2.25
C ILE A 342 9.32 12.94 -2.67
N HIS A 343 9.79 12.25 -3.72
CA HIS A 343 11.10 12.46 -4.31
C HIS A 343 10.97 13.07 -5.72
N LEU A 344 12.04 13.72 -6.18
CA LEU A 344 12.01 14.47 -7.44
C LEU A 344 11.79 13.53 -8.63
N ASP A 345 12.52 12.43 -8.69
CA ASP A 345 12.55 11.52 -9.83
C ASP A 345 12.74 10.07 -9.39
N GLY A 346 12.21 9.13 -10.16
CA GLY A 346 12.38 7.69 -9.97
C GLY A 346 11.10 6.92 -9.71
N HIS A 347 10.98 5.76 -10.37
CA HIS A 347 9.87 4.81 -10.21
C HIS A 347 10.27 3.65 -9.30
N ALA A 348 10.52 3.95 -8.01
CA ALA A 348 11.09 3.01 -7.07
C ALA A 348 10.83 3.44 -5.61
N ILE A 349 11.12 2.55 -4.67
CA ILE A 349 11.51 2.93 -3.30
C ILE A 349 13.02 3.15 -3.35
N LEU A 350 13.44 4.40 -3.37
CA LEU A 350 14.85 4.77 -3.48
C LEU A 350 15.60 4.38 -2.20
N PRO A 351 16.93 4.18 -2.25
CA PRO A 351 17.72 3.96 -1.04
C PRO A 351 17.54 5.06 0.02
N SER A 352 17.39 6.32 -0.39
CA SER A 352 17.08 7.45 0.49
C SER A 352 15.72 7.33 1.17
N ASP A 353 14.70 6.86 0.43
CA ASP A 353 13.37 6.62 1.00
C ASP A 353 13.43 5.48 2.02
N MET A 354 14.17 4.40 1.68
CA MET A 354 14.32 3.26 2.56
C MET A 354 15.01 3.65 3.88
N GLU A 355 16.04 4.50 3.85
CA GLU A 355 16.65 5.01 5.08
C GLU A 355 15.67 5.84 5.93
N GLN A 356 14.85 6.68 5.30
CA GLN A 356 13.80 7.43 6.01
C GLN A 356 12.74 6.51 6.61
N ILE A 357 12.29 5.48 5.87
CA ILE A 357 11.34 4.47 6.35
C ILE A 357 11.89 3.77 7.58
N LEU A 358 13.16 3.33 7.53
CA LEU A 358 13.79 2.62 8.65
C LEU A 358 14.01 3.52 9.85
N ASP A 359 14.42 4.78 9.65
CA ASP A 359 14.52 5.77 10.73
C ASP A 359 13.16 6.04 11.38
N TYR A 360 12.09 6.16 10.55
CA TYR A 360 10.72 6.26 11.05
C TYR A 360 10.32 5.03 11.88
N CYS A 361 10.58 3.84 11.37
CA CYS A 361 10.26 2.60 12.06
C CYS A 361 11.10 2.38 13.31
N ASP A 362 12.35 2.80 13.31
CA ASP A 362 13.21 2.79 14.49
C ASP A 362 12.59 3.59 15.65
N VAL A 363 12.00 4.75 15.36
CA VAL A 363 11.30 5.55 16.37
C VAL A 363 9.97 4.95 16.78
N HIS A 364 9.13 4.60 15.79
CA HIS A 364 7.71 4.26 16.04
C HIS A 364 7.48 2.79 16.38
N LEU A 365 8.33 1.87 15.93
CA LEU A 365 8.23 0.45 16.24
C LEU A 365 9.22 -0.01 17.29
N LEU A 366 10.43 0.52 17.27
CA LEU A 366 11.51 0.10 18.19
C LEU A 366 11.70 1.04 19.36
N GLY A 367 11.00 2.18 19.40
CA GLY A 367 11.06 3.15 20.49
C GLY A 367 12.40 3.87 20.64
N LYS A 368 13.19 3.95 19.55
CA LYS A 368 14.45 4.71 19.58
C LYS A 368 14.16 6.21 19.71
N SER A 369 15.08 6.93 20.33
CA SER A 369 14.98 8.38 20.42
C SER A 369 15.25 9.03 19.05
N ARG A 370 14.72 10.23 18.84
CA ARG A 370 14.99 11.00 17.61
C ARG A 370 16.46 11.37 17.42
N ASP A 371 17.24 11.41 18.48
CA ASP A 371 18.69 11.68 18.43
C ASP A 371 19.50 10.49 17.89
N GLU A 372 18.90 9.30 17.82
CA GLU A 372 19.54 8.08 17.31
C GLU A 372 19.33 7.88 15.81
N ILE A 373 18.50 8.70 15.16
CA ILE A 373 18.19 8.63 13.73
C ILE A 373 18.82 9.80 12.97
N LYS A 374 18.97 9.63 11.65
CA LYS A 374 19.60 10.63 10.77
C LYS A 374 18.60 11.45 9.98
N SER A 375 17.43 10.89 9.67
CA SER A 375 16.43 11.54 8.83
C SER A 375 15.65 12.60 9.60
N ASP A 376 15.34 13.71 8.93
CA ASP A 376 14.32 14.63 9.39
C ASP A 376 12.94 14.04 9.07
N LEU A 377 12.30 13.42 10.07
CA LEU A 377 11.00 12.81 9.89
C LEU A 377 9.87 13.81 9.57
N SER A 378 10.11 15.11 9.76
CA SER A 378 9.15 16.13 9.32
C SER A 378 9.00 16.16 7.79
N ALA A 379 10.05 15.79 7.06
CA ALA A 379 10.02 15.68 5.61
C ALA A 379 9.10 14.55 5.10
N MET A 380 8.83 13.54 5.94
CA MET A 380 7.95 12.40 5.59
C MET A 380 6.46 12.78 5.48
N LYS A 381 6.09 14.00 5.76
CA LYS A 381 4.70 14.43 5.56
C LYS A 381 4.44 15.04 4.18
N GLY A 382 5.42 14.99 3.28
CA GLY A 382 5.33 15.71 1.99
C GLY A 382 5.07 17.21 2.18
N GLN A 383 5.15 17.69 3.42
CA GLN A 383 4.64 19.00 3.85
C GLN A 383 5.26 20.15 3.07
N LEU A 384 6.55 20.07 2.77
CA LEU A 384 7.21 21.15 2.03
C LEU A 384 6.66 21.26 0.60
N PHE A 385 6.54 20.12 -0.10
CA PHE A 385 5.93 20.10 -1.44
C PHE A 385 4.47 20.57 -1.39
N LEU A 386 3.68 20.02 -0.48
CA LEU A 386 2.27 20.38 -0.31
C LEU A 386 2.11 21.87 0.04
N LYS A 387 2.97 22.41 0.91
CA LYS A 387 2.98 23.82 1.26
C LYS A 387 3.31 24.74 0.07
N HIS A 388 4.32 24.39 -0.73
CA HIS A 388 4.73 25.18 -1.89
C HIS A 388 3.72 25.10 -3.05
N ASN A 389 2.93 24.03 -3.11
CA ASN A 389 1.98 23.78 -4.19
C ASN A 389 0.51 23.88 -3.76
N ARG A 390 0.23 24.39 -2.57
CA ARG A 390 -1.13 24.48 -2.02
C ARG A 390 -2.14 25.09 -3.00
N ASP A 391 -1.79 26.22 -3.61
CA ASP A 391 -2.65 26.94 -4.55
C ASP A 391 -2.71 26.30 -5.94
N ARG A 392 -1.81 25.33 -6.22
CA ARG A 392 -1.69 24.64 -7.50
C ARG A 392 -2.38 23.27 -7.51
N LEU A 393 -2.53 22.66 -6.33
CA LEU A 393 -3.32 21.45 -6.16
C LEU A 393 -4.78 21.78 -6.41
N ASP A 394 -5.55 20.83 -6.92
CA ASP A 394 -6.90 21.07 -7.40
C ASP A 394 -7.79 21.71 -6.33
N PRO A 395 -8.23 22.99 -6.52
CA PRO A 395 -9.04 23.70 -5.55
C PRO A 395 -10.45 23.10 -5.39
N ALA A 396 -10.89 22.24 -6.34
CA ALA A 396 -12.19 21.57 -6.25
C ALA A 396 -12.27 20.62 -5.05
N PHE A 397 -11.12 20.16 -4.53
CA PHE A 397 -11.11 19.28 -3.37
C PHE A 397 -11.34 19.98 -2.03
N GLY A 398 -11.23 21.31 -1.96
CA GLY A 398 -11.51 22.12 -0.73
C GLY A 398 -10.75 21.65 0.52
N LEU A 399 -9.66 20.87 0.31
CA LEU A 399 -8.92 20.20 1.38
C LEU A 399 -7.96 21.13 2.13
N PHE A 400 -7.82 22.36 1.66
CA PHE A 400 -6.93 23.37 2.22
C PHE A 400 -7.75 24.53 2.75
N GLU A 401 -8.53 24.33 3.81
CA GLU A 401 -9.08 25.48 4.53
C GLU A 401 -7.93 26.26 5.17
N GLU A 402 -8.00 27.59 5.05
CA GLU A 402 -7.03 28.50 5.64
C GLU A 402 -6.89 28.20 7.14
N GLU A 403 -5.67 27.94 7.62
CA GLU A 403 -5.35 28.21 9.01
C GLU A 403 -5.63 29.71 9.22
N GLU A 404 -6.76 30.02 9.83
CA GLU A 404 -7.02 31.38 10.30
C GLU A 404 -5.83 31.80 11.17
N LYS A 405 -5.19 32.87 10.72
CA LYS A 405 -4.15 33.56 11.45
C LYS A 405 -4.66 33.87 12.86
N HIS A 406 -4.12 33.16 13.84
CA HIS A 406 -4.12 33.64 15.22
C HIS A 406 -2.69 33.83 15.72
#